data_45bd424559ba3bcad9e69f1429efb39b
#
_entry.id   45bd424559ba3bcad9e69f1429efb39b
#
_cell.length_a   1.000
_cell.length_b   1.000
_cell.length_c   1.000
_cell.angle_alpha   90.00
_cell.angle_beta   90.00
_cell.angle_gamma   90.00
#
_symmetry.space_group_name_H-M   'P 1'
#
loop_
_entity.id
_entity.type
_entity.pdbx_description
1 polymer ?
#
loop_
_entity_poly.entity_id
_entity_poly.type
_entity_poly.pdbx_seq_one_letter_code
_entity_poly.pdbx_strand_id
1 'polypeptide(L)'
;MATWDDVRHLALALPESSERLSRELVQWRVKDKLFVWERPLRRPDLEALGDSAPEGPVLGVRVADVGVKEALVTSDPDVYFTIPHFDGYPAVLVRLDRIGVAELKELIVEAWLLRAPKRLAEQYLDASAS
;
A
#
# COMPACT_ATOMS: atom_id res chain seq x y z
N MET A 1 2.74 15.37 0.42
CA MET A 1 1.41 14.89 0.82
C MET A 1 0.71 14.26 -0.38
N ALA A 2 0.33 13.02 -0.25
CA ALA A 2 -0.32 12.28 -1.33
C ALA A 2 -1.85 12.25 -1.15
N THR A 3 -2.56 11.99 -2.23
CA THR A 3 -4.03 11.92 -2.25
C THR A 3 -4.47 10.60 -2.87
N TRP A 4 -5.76 10.30 -2.76
CA TRP A 4 -6.34 9.13 -3.44
C TRP A 4 -6.18 9.21 -4.95
N ASP A 5 -6.23 10.41 -5.54
CA ASP A 5 -5.99 10.60 -6.97
C ASP A 5 -4.57 10.20 -7.35
N ASP A 6 -3.60 10.49 -6.49
CA ASP A 6 -2.22 10.08 -6.70
C ASP A 6 -2.09 8.57 -6.68
N VAL A 7 -2.71 7.91 -5.69
CA VAL A 7 -2.70 6.45 -5.59
C VAL A 7 -3.29 5.82 -6.85
N ARG A 8 -4.46 6.29 -7.25
CA ARG A 8 -5.16 5.77 -8.42
C ARG A 8 -4.32 5.93 -9.68
N HIS A 9 -3.78 7.12 -9.90
CA HIS A 9 -2.98 7.41 -11.07
C HIS A 9 -1.73 6.51 -11.13
N LEU A 10 -1.03 6.38 -10.02
CA LEU A 10 0.18 5.57 -9.94
C LEU A 10 -0.11 4.07 -10.11
N ALA A 11 -1.16 3.59 -9.46
CA ALA A 11 -1.52 2.17 -9.53
C ALA A 11 -2.00 1.78 -10.93
N LEU A 12 -2.86 2.58 -11.54
CA LEU A 12 -3.42 2.27 -12.86
C LEU A 12 -2.42 2.48 -13.99
N ALA A 13 -1.33 3.21 -13.75
CA ALA A 13 -0.26 3.34 -14.73
C ALA A 13 0.56 2.05 -14.87
N LEU A 14 0.47 1.12 -13.93
CA LEU A 14 1.21 -0.14 -13.96
C LEU A 14 0.48 -1.18 -14.84
N PRO A 15 1.24 -2.01 -15.57
CA PRO A 15 0.64 -2.98 -16.52
C PRO A 15 -0.34 -3.96 -15.85
N GLU A 16 -1.43 -4.24 -16.54
CA GLU A 16 -2.44 -5.21 -16.12
C GLU A 16 -3.06 -4.91 -14.75
N SER A 17 -2.95 -3.67 -14.31
CA SER A 17 -3.58 -3.23 -13.06
C SER A 17 -5.02 -2.84 -13.29
N SER A 18 -5.85 -3.11 -12.30
CA SER A 18 -7.27 -2.77 -12.34
C SER A 18 -7.72 -2.19 -11.01
N GLU A 19 -8.81 -1.46 -11.05
CA GLU A 19 -9.44 -0.88 -9.89
C GLU A 19 -10.76 -1.60 -9.65
N ARG A 20 -11.02 -1.98 -8.42
CA ARG A 20 -12.25 -2.68 -8.05
C ARG A 20 -12.85 -2.05 -6.80
N LEU A 21 -14.16 -1.92 -6.79
CA LEU A 21 -14.87 -1.46 -5.60
C LEU A 21 -15.37 -2.68 -4.85
N SER A 22 -15.02 -2.78 -3.56
CA SER A 22 -15.47 -3.85 -2.67
C SER A 22 -15.99 -3.22 -1.39
N ARG A 23 -17.27 -3.42 -1.09
CA ARG A 23 -17.92 -2.81 0.09
C ARG A 23 -17.70 -1.31 0.17
N GLU A 24 -17.81 -0.64 -0.98
CA GLU A 24 -17.61 0.81 -1.12
C GLU A 24 -16.17 1.28 -0.90
N LEU A 25 -15.21 0.36 -0.80
CA LEU A 25 -13.80 0.67 -0.66
C LEU A 25 -13.04 0.30 -1.93
N VAL A 26 -12.11 1.14 -2.32
CA VAL A 26 -11.35 0.93 -3.55
C VAL A 26 -10.17 -0.01 -3.31
N GLN A 27 -10.01 -0.95 -4.24
CA GLN A 27 -8.89 -1.88 -4.24
C GLN A 27 -8.20 -1.82 -5.60
N TRP A 28 -6.87 -1.88 -5.61
CA TRP A 28 -6.09 -1.96 -6.84
C TRP A 28 -5.42 -3.33 -6.90
N ARG A 29 -5.61 -3.99 -8.02
CA ARG A 29 -5.18 -5.38 -8.22
C ARG A 29 -4.39 -5.53 -9.51
N VAL A 30 -3.48 -6.50 -9.55
CA VAL A 30 -2.78 -6.95 -10.75
C VAL A 30 -3.11 -8.41 -10.95
N LYS A 31 -3.74 -8.76 -12.08
CA LYS A 31 -4.18 -10.15 -12.35
C LYS A 31 -4.96 -10.73 -11.17
N ASP A 32 -5.91 -9.94 -10.66
CA ASP A 32 -6.77 -10.27 -9.51
C ASP A 32 -6.06 -10.40 -8.15
N LYS A 33 -4.78 -10.06 -8.08
CA LYS A 33 -4.05 -10.08 -6.81
C LYS A 33 -3.97 -8.67 -6.25
N LEU A 34 -4.47 -8.50 -5.04
CA LEU A 34 -4.50 -7.21 -4.34
C LEU A 34 -3.09 -6.75 -4.01
N PHE A 35 -2.75 -5.50 -4.34
CA PHE A 35 -1.44 -4.95 -3.98
C PHE A 35 -1.50 -3.67 -3.15
N VAL A 36 -2.48 -2.80 -3.39
CA VAL A 36 -2.76 -1.65 -2.52
C VAL A 36 -4.28 -1.46 -2.42
N TRP A 37 -4.75 -0.92 -1.31
CA TRP A 37 -6.18 -0.77 -1.08
C TRP A 37 -6.48 0.33 -0.08
N GLU A 38 -7.69 0.87 -0.19
CA GLU A 38 -8.24 1.81 0.78
C GLU A 38 -8.60 1.05 2.05
N ARG A 39 -8.02 1.43 3.19
CA ARG A 39 -8.21 0.71 4.45
C ARG A 39 -8.54 1.67 5.60
N PRO A 40 -9.80 2.11 5.68
CA PRO A 40 -10.20 2.95 6.80
C PRO A 40 -10.08 2.19 8.11
N LEU A 41 -9.79 2.92 9.18
CA LEU A 41 -9.67 2.32 10.50
C LEU A 41 -11.05 2.04 11.07
N ARG A 42 -11.19 0.88 11.71
CA ARG A 42 -12.40 0.45 12.38
C ARG A 42 -12.25 0.68 13.89
N ARG A 43 -13.35 0.52 14.62
CA ARG A 43 -13.33 0.76 16.05
C ARG A 43 -12.23 -0.01 16.80
N PRO A 44 -12.03 -1.33 16.59
CA PRO A 44 -10.94 -2.04 17.26
C PRO A 44 -9.56 -1.48 16.93
N ASP A 45 -9.37 -1.01 15.69
CA ASP A 45 -8.10 -0.41 15.26
C ASP A 45 -7.85 0.90 16.00
N LEU A 46 -8.88 1.73 16.12
CA LEU A 46 -8.80 3.02 16.84
C LEU A 46 -8.51 2.80 18.31
N GLU A 47 -9.12 1.80 18.93
CA GLU A 47 -8.85 1.45 20.32
C GLU A 47 -7.41 1.00 20.53
N ALA A 48 -6.86 0.20 19.59
CA ALA A 48 -5.49 -0.28 19.67
C ALA A 48 -4.48 0.85 19.49
N LEU A 49 -4.76 1.82 18.61
CA LEU A 49 -3.85 2.93 18.33
C LEU A 49 -3.97 4.08 19.34
N GLY A 50 -5.14 4.25 19.94
CA GLY A 50 -5.38 5.33 20.89
C GLY A 50 -5.08 6.70 20.27
N ASP A 51 -4.28 7.49 20.96
CA ASP A 51 -3.92 8.84 20.51
C ASP A 51 -3.06 8.84 19.25
N SER A 52 -2.47 7.70 18.89
CA SER A 52 -1.65 7.57 17.68
C SER A 52 -2.49 7.39 16.42
N ALA A 53 -3.80 7.20 16.54
CA ALA A 53 -4.65 6.95 15.37
C ALA A 53 -4.65 8.14 14.43
N PRO A 54 -4.41 7.92 13.11
CA PRO A 54 -4.48 9.01 12.14
C PRO A 54 -5.92 9.47 11.94
N GLU A 55 -6.10 10.75 11.67
CA GLU A 55 -7.40 11.33 11.34
C GLU A 55 -7.64 11.36 9.84
N GLY A 56 -6.57 11.22 9.03
CA GLY A 56 -6.65 11.28 7.59
C GLY A 56 -6.80 9.91 6.92
N PRO A 57 -6.69 9.86 5.59
CA PRO A 57 -6.87 8.63 4.83
C PRO A 57 -5.75 7.64 5.08
N VAL A 58 -6.10 6.34 5.09
CA VAL A 58 -5.16 5.25 5.32
C VAL A 58 -5.14 4.31 4.12
N LEU A 59 -3.93 4.05 3.61
CA LEU A 59 -3.70 3.13 2.51
C LEU A 59 -3.08 1.84 3.03
N GLY A 60 -3.61 0.70 2.59
CA GLY A 60 -2.99 -0.61 2.87
C GLY A 60 -2.06 -0.98 1.71
N VAL A 61 -0.89 -1.50 2.02
CA VAL A 61 0.14 -1.84 1.02
C VAL A 61 0.77 -3.19 1.33
N ARG A 62 0.83 -4.06 0.33
CA ARG A 62 1.55 -5.33 0.46
C ARG A 62 3.05 -5.08 0.45
N VAL A 63 3.75 -5.78 1.34
CA VAL A 63 5.21 -5.74 1.42
C VAL A 63 5.76 -7.17 1.32
N ALA A 64 7.07 -7.30 1.13
CA ALA A 64 7.70 -8.60 0.87
C ALA A 64 7.52 -9.57 2.05
N ASP A 65 7.72 -9.08 3.26
CA ASP A 65 7.62 -9.90 4.47
C ASP A 65 7.45 -9.01 5.71
N VAL A 66 7.31 -9.64 6.86
CA VAL A 66 7.14 -8.95 8.14
C VAL A 66 8.38 -8.14 8.51
N GLY A 67 9.56 -8.57 8.10
CA GLY A 67 10.80 -7.82 8.33
C GLY A 67 10.80 -6.46 7.64
N VAL A 68 10.37 -6.41 6.40
CA VAL A 68 10.23 -5.14 5.65
C VAL A 68 9.21 -4.24 6.35
N LYS A 69 8.09 -4.81 6.78
CA LYS A 69 7.05 -4.10 7.51
C LYS A 69 7.61 -3.44 8.77
N GLU A 70 8.34 -4.20 9.58
CA GLU A 70 8.94 -3.69 10.82
C GLU A 70 9.95 -2.59 10.53
N ALA A 71 10.76 -2.76 9.47
CA ALA A 71 11.74 -1.76 9.08
C ALA A 71 11.08 -0.43 8.71
N LEU A 72 9.99 -0.47 7.95
CA LEU A 72 9.26 0.74 7.57
C LEU A 72 8.66 1.44 8.77
N VAL A 73 7.98 0.70 9.63
CA VAL A 73 7.33 1.27 10.83
C VAL A 73 8.37 1.87 11.78
N THR A 74 9.52 1.23 11.93
CA THR A 74 10.59 1.71 12.80
C THR A 74 11.29 2.93 12.22
N SER A 75 11.54 2.94 10.90
CA SER A 75 12.29 4.03 10.26
C SER A 75 11.48 5.31 10.11
N ASP A 76 10.16 5.19 9.90
CA ASP A 76 9.32 6.38 9.69
C ASP A 76 7.91 6.17 10.27
N PRO A 77 7.78 6.22 11.60
CA PRO A 77 6.48 5.99 12.26
C PRO A 77 5.46 7.10 12.01
N ASP A 78 5.88 8.23 11.46
CA ASP A 78 4.94 9.28 11.07
C ASP A 78 4.17 8.93 9.80
N VAL A 79 4.72 8.04 8.98
CA VAL A 79 4.12 7.61 7.72
C VAL A 79 3.56 6.20 7.83
N TYR A 80 4.32 5.26 8.38
CA TYR A 80 3.98 3.84 8.40
C TYR A 80 3.57 3.37 9.79
N PHE A 81 2.53 2.54 9.82
CA PHE A 81 2.06 1.94 11.07
C PHE A 81 1.39 0.60 10.81
N THR A 82 1.05 -0.09 11.86
CA THR A 82 0.33 -1.36 11.77
C THR A 82 -0.71 -1.45 12.89
N ILE A 83 -1.61 -2.41 12.77
CA ILE A 83 -2.66 -2.67 13.74
C ILE A 83 -2.68 -4.17 14.05
N PRO A 84 -3.27 -4.59 15.19
CA PRO A 84 -3.31 -6.02 15.53
C PRO A 84 -3.93 -6.92 14.47
N HIS A 85 -4.89 -6.41 13.71
CA HIS A 85 -5.52 -7.16 12.62
C HIS A 85 -4.49 -7.68 11.61
N PHE A 86 -3.39 -6.96 11.40
CA PHE A 86 -2.34 -7.33 10.45
C PHE A 86 -1.10 -7.94 11.10
N ASP A 87 -1.16 -8.33 12.37
CA ASP A 87 -0.02 -8.98 13.03
C ASP A 87 0.36 -10.25 12.26
N GLY A 88 1.65 -10.37 11.92
CA GLY A 88 2.17 -11.50 11.17
C GLY A 88 1.83 -11.49 9.68
N TYR A 89 1.07 -10.51 9.20
CA TYR A 89 0.68 -10.39 7.80
C TYR A 89 1.60 -9.39 7.07
N PRO A 90 2.10 -9.72 5.86
CA PRO A 90 3.03 -8.84 5.15
C PRO A 90 2.32 -7.68 4.45
N ALA A 91 1.74 -6.81 5.24
CA ALA A 91 1.12 -5.57 4.78
C ALA A 91 1.35 -4.48 5.82
N VAL A 92 1.53 -3.25 5.36
CA VAL A 92 1.72 -2.09 6.21
C VAL A 92 0.63 -1.07 5.91
N LEU A 93 0.31 -0.25 6.89
CA LEU A 93 -0.63 0.85 6.71
C LEU A 93 0.15 2.16 6.57
N VAL A 94 -0.35 3.03 5.70
CA VAL A 94 0.31 4.29 5.34
C VAL A 94 -0.63 5.45 5.62
N ARG A 95 -0.12 6.46 6.33
CA ARG A 95 -0.81 7.74 6.48
C ARG A 95 -0.62 8.50 5.18
N LEU A 96 -1.63 8.44 4.33
CA LEU A 96 -1.55 8.96 2.96
C LEU A 96 -1.23 10.46 2.92
N ASP A 97 -1.75 11.21 3.87
CA ASP A 97 -1.50 12.66 3.95
C ASP A 97 -0.12 13.03 4.51
N ARG A 98 0.69 12.03 4.86
CA ARG A 98 2.04 12.23 5.39
C ARG A 98 3.15 11.74 4.45
N ILE A 99 2.80 10.94 3.44
CA ILE A 99 3.80 10.40 2.51
C ILE A 99 3.96 11.32 1.30
N GLY A 100 5.20 11.46 0.81
CA GLY A 100 5.46 12.18 -0.44
C GLY A 100 5.09 11.35 -1.65
N VAL A 101 4.75 12.00 -2.77
CA VAL A 101 4.33 11.31 -3.99
C VAL A 101 5.44 10.40 -4.55
N ALA A 102 6.69 10.85 -4.51
CA ALA A 102 7.82 10.06 -5.01
C ALA A 102 8.00 8.75 -4.22
N GLU A 103 7.91 8.84 -2.90
CA GLU A 103 8.02 7.66 -2.03
C GLU A 103 6.80 6.75 -2.21
N LEU A 104 5.61 7.33 -2.35
CA LEU A 104 4.40 6.58 -2.62
C LEU A 104 4.52 5.78 -3.91
N LYS A 105 5.09 6.38 -4.96
CA LYS A 105 5.31 5.69 -6.24
C LYS A 105 6.20 4.47 -6.07
N GLU A 106 7.32 4.61 -5.36
CA GLU A 106 8.23 3.50 -5.10
C GLU A 106 7.51 2.37 -4.36
N LEU A 107 6.75 2.73 -3.34
CA LEU A 107 6.00 1.78 -2.52
C LEU A 107 4.96 1.01 -3.35
N ILE A 108 4.21 1.70 -4.18
CA ILE A 108 3.19 1.10 -5.04
C ILE A 108 3.82 0.18 -6.08
N VAL A 109 4.91 0.61 -6.72
CA VAL A 109 5.63 -0.20 -7.71
C VAL A 109 6.15 -1.48 -7.07
N GLU A 110 6.74 -1.39 -5.88
CA GLU A 110 7.24 -2.58 -5.19
C GLU A 110 6.12 -3.55 -4.83
N ALA A 111 4.98 -3.03 -4.36
CA ALA A 111 3.81 -3.86 -4.05
C ALA A 111 3.30 -4.57 -5.30
N TRP A 112 3.25 -3.85 -6.43
CA TRP A 112 2.85 -4.42 -7.72
C TRP A 112 3.81 -5.53 -8.16
N LEU A 113 5.13 -5.30 -8.04
CA LEU A 113 6.15 -6.29 -8.40
C LEU A 113 6.01 -7.58 -7.59
N LEU A 114 5.63 -7.47 -6.32
CA LEU A 114 5.41 -8.63 -5.45
C LEU A 114 4.21 -9.47 -5.87
N ARG A 115 3.18 -8.82 -6.39
CA ARG A 115 1.90 -9.49 -6.69
C ARG A 115 1.73 -9.84 -8.16
N ALA A 116 2.45 -9.16 -9.05
CA ALA A 116 2.39 -9.43 -10.49
C ALA A 116 2.96 -10.82 -10.81
N PRO A 117 2.43 -11.50 -11.85
CA PRO A 117 3.06 -12.73 -12.34
C PRO A 117 4.51 -12.45 -12.69
N LYS A 118 5.38 -13.42 -12.43
CA LYS A 118 6.82 -13.27 -12.62
C LYS A 118 7.19 -12.72 -14.00
N ARG A 119 6.56 -13.24 -15.03
CA ARG A 119 6.84 -12.82 -16.41
C ARG A 119 6.51 -11.34 -16.62
N LEU A 120 5.38 -10.91 -16.09
CA LEU A 120 4.95 -9.51 -16.20
C LEU A 120 5.88 -8.59 -15.43
N ALA A 121 6.28 -9.00 -14.23
CA ALA A 121 7.24 -8.23 -13.41
C ALA A 121 8.59 -8.08 -14.13
N GLU A 122 9.09 -9.16 -14.73
CA GLU A 122 10.33 -9.13 -15.49
C GLU A 122 10.25 -8.20 -16.69
N GLN A 123 9.13 -8.24 -17.43
CA GLN A 123 8.91 -7.34 -18.57
C GLN A 123 8.92 -5.88 -18.14
N TYR A 124 8.29 -5.58 -17.02
CA TYR A 124 8.27 -4.21 -16.49
C TYR A 124 9.66 -3.73 -16.11
N LEU A 125 10.43 -4.57 -15.41
CA LEU A 125 11.81 -4.24 -15.00
C LEU A 125 12.71 -4.03 -16.21
N ASP A 126 12.60 -4.87 -17.23
CA ASP A 126 13.39 -4.75 -18.46
C ASP A 126 13.07 -3.43 -19.19
N ALA A 127 11.80 -3.09 -19.29
CA ALA A 127 11.39 -1.83 -19.92
C ALA A 127 11.87 -0.61 -19.14
N SER A 128 11.88 -0.70 -17.81
CA SER A 128 12.31 0.40 -16.94
C SER A 128 13.83 0.56 -16.91
N ALA A 129 14.58 -0.49 -17.22
CA ALA A 129 16.04 -0.47 -17.22
C ALA A 129 16.66 0.10 -18.49
N SER A 130 15.86 0.23 -19.55
CA SER A 130 16.36 0.68 -20.86
C SER A 130 16.26 2.17 -21.09
#